data_b310cd1a2fbce31942c80f15cb947ae2
#
_entry.id   b310cd1a2fbce31942c80f15cb947ae2
#
_cell.length_a   1.000
_cell.length_b   1.000
_cell.length_c   1.000
_cell.angle_alpha   90.00
_cell.angle_beta   90.00
_cell.angle_gamma   90.00
#
_symmetry.space_group_name_H-M   'P 1'
#
loop_
_entity.id
_entity.type
_entity.pdbx_description
1 polymer ?
#
loop_
_entity_poly.entity_id
_entity_poly.type
_entity_poly.pdbx_seq_one_letter_code
_entity_poly.pdbx_strand_id
1 'polypeptide(L)' 'MQTDQVIAEQLRRSNHEFRTLEETHHRLDGELNDLQKRHVLTPQEELAKKQLQKEKLAMKDKMAELIRIHQTGR' A
#
# COMPACT_ATOMS: atom_id res chain seq x y z
N MET A 1 -17.02 -8.08 -16.91
CA MET A 1 -16.60 -7.93 -15.49
C MET A 1 -15.20 -7.33 -15.43
N GLN A 2 -15.04 -6.30 -14.64
CA GLN A 2 -13.73 -5.65 -14.52
C GLN A 2 -12.88 -6.33 -13.48
N THR A 3 -11.59 -6.46 -13.78
CA THR A 3 -10.64 -6.99 -12.82
C THR A 3 -10.24 -5.90 -11.83
N ASP A 4 -9.70 -6.31 -10.68
CA ASP A 4 -9.19 -5.37 -9.69
C ASP A 4 -8.13 -4.45 -10.29
N GLN A 5 -7.33 -4.96 -11.19
CA GLN A 5 -6.27 -4.20 -11.82
C GLN A 5 -6.83 -3.07 -12.70
N VAL A 6 -7.88 -3.35 -13.44
CA VAL A 6 -8.54 -2.35 -14.29
C VAL A 6 -9.17 -1.28 -13.41
N ILE A 7 -9.83 -1.69 -12.34
CA ILE A 7 -10.46 -0.76 -11.41
C ILE A 7 -9.41 0.11 -10.73
N ALA A 8 -8.28 -0.46 -10.35
CA ALA A 8 -7.18 0.30 -9.76
C ALA A 8 -6.67 1.38 -10.71
N GLU A 9 -6.58 1.07 -12.00
CA GLU A 9 -6.16 2.06 -12.97
C GLU A 9 -7.18 3.19 -13.10
N GLN A 10 -8.46 2.86 -13.07
CA GLN A 10 -9.51 3.86 -13.12
C GLN A 10 -9.46 4.78 -11.90
N LEU A 11 -9.27 4.20 -10.72
CA LEU A 11 -9.16 4.96 -9.48
C LEU A 11 -7.92 5.82 -9.47
N ARG A 12 -6.82 5.31 -10.02
CA ARG A 12 -5.57 6.07 -10.09
C ARG A 12 -5.75 7.36 -10.88
N ARG A 13 -6.59 7.34 -11.90
CA ARG A 13 -6.85 8.51 -12.73
C ARG A 13 -7.88 9.45 -12.12
N SER A 14 -8.87 8.92 -11.41
CA SER A 14 -10.04 9.69 -11.01
C SER A 14 -10.12 9.95 -9.50
N ASN A 15 -9.33 9.27 -8.69
CA ASN A 15 -9.45 9.37 -7.24
C ASN A 15 -8.09 9.75 -6.64
N HIS A 16 -8.03 10.96 -6.12
CA HIS A 16 -6.79 11.48 -5.55
C HIS A 16 -6.36 10.69 -4.32
N GLU A 17 -7.32 10.28 -3.50
CA GLU A 17 -7.03 9.49 -2.30
C GLU A 17 -6.39 8.16 -2.66
N PHE A 18 -6.92 7.48 -3.66
CA PHE A 18 -6.35 6.21 -4.11
C PHE A 18 -4.91 6.39 -4.58
N ARG A 19 -4.65 7.44 -5.34
CA ARG A 19 -3.31 7.73 -5.84
C ARG A 19 -2.34 8.00 -4.70
N THR A 20 -2.77 8.76 -3.70
CA THR A 20 -1.95 9.05 -2.53
C THR A 20 -1.63 7.78 -1.74
N LEU A 21 -2.63 6.91 -1.56
CA LEU A 21 -2.43 5.63 -0.87
C LEU A 21 -1.45 4.75 -1.64
N GLU A 22 -1.56 4.71 -2.94
CA GLU A 22 -0.69 3.91 -3.78
C GLU A 22 0.76 4.40 -3.70
N GLU A 23 0.96 5.71 -3.76
CA GLU A 23 2.29 6.29 -3.65
C GLU A 23 2.91 6.01 -2.28
N THR A 24 2.12 6.16 -1.22
CA THR A 24 2.57 5.86 0.13
C THR A 24 2.93 4.39 0.27
N HIS A 25 2.11 3.51 -0.29
CA HIS A 25 2.36 2.07 -0.27
C HIS A 25 3.69 1.74 -0.94
N HIS A 26 3.96 2.35 -2.10
CA HIS A 26 5.23 2.14 -2.80
C HIS A 26 6.41 2.62 -1.99
N ARG A 27 6.28 3.77 -1.33
CA ARG A 27 7.36 4.31 -0.51
C ARG A 27 7.65 3.39 0.67
N LEU A 28 6.60 2.92 1.35
CA LEU A 28 6.75 2.00 2.48
C LEU A 28 7.37 0.68 2.04
N ASP A 29 6.98 0.20 0.87
CA ASP A 29 7.52 -1.04 0.32
C ASP A 29 9.02 -0.92 0.06
N GLY A 30 9.45 0.22 -0.47
CA GLY A 30 10.86 0.49 -0.72
C GLY A 30 11.67 0.55 0.58
N GLU A 31 11.15 1.26 1.58
CA GLU A 31 11.82 1.36 2.88
C GLU A 31 11.93 0.00 3.55
N LEU A 32 10.85 -0.77 3.49
CA LEU A 32 10.83 -2.11 4.07
C LEU A 32 11.81 -3.03 3.36
N ASN A 33 11.86 -2.95 2.03
CA ASN A 33 12.77 -3.74 1.23
C ASN A 33 14.23 -3.44 1.60
N ASP A 34 14.56 -2.16 1.82
CA ASP A 34 15.92 -1.77 2.23
C ASP A 34 16.29 -2.40 3.58
N LEU A 35 15.36 -2.41 4.53
CA LEU A 35 15.61 -3.04 5.82
C LEU A 35 15.78 -4.55 5.69
N GLN A 36 14.98 -5.17 4.83
CA GLN A 36 15.04 -6.62 4.64
C GLN A 36 16.33 -7.07 3.98
N LYS A 37 17.02 -6.20 3.25
CA LYS A 37 18.30 -6.53 2.62
C LYS A 37 19.44 -6.60 3.61
N ARG A 38 19.30 -6.03 4.80
CA ARG A 38 20.35 -6.03 5.80
C ARG A 38 20.39 -7.35 6.52
N HIS A 39 21.61 -7.86 6.77
CA HIS A 39 21.78 -9.13 7.46
C HIS A 39 21.45 -9.03 8.94
N VAL A 40 21.82 -7.90 9.54
CA VAL A 40 21.61 -7.69 10.98
C VAL A 40 20.94 -6.34 11.16
N LEU A 41 19.86 -6.35 11.92
CA LEU A 41 19.13 -5.14 12.24
C LEU A 41 19.34 -4.80 13.71
N THR A 42 19.50 -3.51 13.99
CA THR A 42 19.49 -3.03 15.37
C THR A 42 18.07 -3.19 15.94
N PRO A 43 17.90 -3.20 17.27
CA PRO A 43 16.56 -3.26 17.86
C PRO A 43 15.64 -2.15 17.35
N GLN A 44 16.17 -0.96 17.12
CA GLN A 44 15.38 0.15 16.59
C GLN A 44 14.95 -0.11 15.16
N GLU A 45 15.82 -0.71 14.35
CA GLU A 45 15.50 -1.06 12.98
C GLU A 45 14.48 -2.20 12.92
N GLU A 46 14.55 -3.15 13.84
CA GLU A 46 13.55 -4.21 13.96
C GLU A 46 12.18 -3.63 14.25
N LEU A 47 12.13 -2.66 15.15
CA LEU A 47 10.89 -1.99 15.50
C LEU A 47 10.34 -1.21 14.29
N ALA A 48 11.22 -0.49 13.59
CA ALA A 48 10.83 0.24 12.39
C ALA A 48 10.29 -0.69 11.32
N LYS A 49 10.91 -1.87 11.15
CA LYS A 49 10.45 -2.84 10.18
C LYS A 49 9.03 -3.30 10.49
N LYS A 50 8.73 -3.60 11.74
CA LYS A 50 7.38 -4.01 12.15
C LYS A 50 6.38 -2.90 11.90
N GLN A 51 6.77 -1.66 12.20
CA GLN A 51 5.91 -0.51 12.00
C GLN A 51 5.59 -0.32 10.51
N LEU A 52 6.61 -0.43 9.65
CA LEU A 52 6.43 -0.29 8.22
C LEU A 52 5.54 -1.39 7.65
N GLN A 53 5.70 -2.62 8.12
CA GLN A 53 4.85 -3.73 7.69
C GLN A 53 3.40 -3.48 8.05
N LYS A 54 3.15 -2.96 9.24
CA LYS A 54 1.80 -2.65 9.71
C LYS A 54 1.17 -1.54 8.87
N GLU A 55 1.94 -0.48 8.61
CA GLU A 55 1.46 0.64 7.81
C GLU A 55 1.19 0.21 6.37
N LYS A 56 2.07 -0.61 5.81
CA LYS A 56 1.90 -1.13 4.46
C LYS A 56 0.60 -1.91 4.33
N LEU A 57 0.32 -2.77 5.30
CA LEU A 57 -0.93 -3.54 5.31
C LEU A 57 -2.14 -2.63 5.42
N ALA A 58 -2.05 -1.59 6.26
CA ALA A 58 -3.16 -0.64 6.40
C ALA A 58 -3.43 0.09 5.09
N MET A 59 -2.38 0.49 4.37
CA MET A 59 -2.54 1.15 3.08
C MET A 59 -3.17 0.20 2.06
N LYS A 60 -2.72 -1.05 2.06
CA LYS A 60 -3.24 -2.05 1.15
C LYS A 60 -4.72 -2.31 1.43
N ASP A 61 -5.10 -2.39 2.69
CA ASP A 61 -6.49 -2.59 3.08
C ASP A 61 -7.37 -1.43 2.63
N LYS A 62 -6.87 -0.20 2.76
CA LYS A 62 -7.62 0.98 2.32
C LYS A 62 -7.78 1.00 0.81
N MET A 63 -6.75 0.63 0.07
CA MET A 63 -6.85 0.55 -1.39
C MET A 63 -7.86 -0.51 -1.81
N ALA A 64 -7.85 -1.68 -1.15
CA ALA A 64 -8.80 -2.74 -1.42
C ALA A 64 -10.23 -2.28 -1.13
N GLU A 65 -10.42 -1.51 -0.06
CA GLU A 65 -11.73 -0.96 0.29
C GLU A 65 -12.23 -0.01 -0.79
N LEU A 66 -11.37 0.86 -1.29
CA LEU A 66 -11.76 1.79 -2.36
C LEU A 66 -12.11 1.05 -3.64
N ILE A 67 -11.37 0.00 -3.96
CA ILE A 67 -11.68 -0.83 -5.13
C ILE A 67 -13.06 -1.47 -4.95
N ARG A 68 -13.32 -2.03 -3.77
CA ARG A 68 -14.59 -2.67 -3.49
C ARG A 68 -15.76 -1.70 -3.61
N ILE A 69 -15.59 -0.50 -3.05
CA ILE A 69 -16.62 0.53 -3.11
C ILE A 69 -16.87 0.94 -4.56
N HIS A 70 -15.82 1.08 -5.34
CA HIS A 70 -15.95 1.45 -6.74
C HIS A 70 -16.69 0.39 -7.54
N GLN A 71 -16.46 -0.89 -7.24
CA GLN A 71 -17.13 -2.00 -7.91
C GLN A 71 -18.61 -2.03 -7.63
N THR A 72 -18.99 -1.77 -6.38
CA THR A 72 -20.37 -1.93 -5.94
C THR A 72 -21.16 -0.62 -5.88
N GLY A 73 -20.46 0.47 -5.80
CA GLY A 73 -21.08 1.77 -5.52
C GLY A 73 -21.71 2.44 -6.70
N ARG A 74 -21.42 2.16 -7.85
CA ARG A 74 -22.06 2.64 -9.01
C ARG A 74 -22.79 3.90 -8.98
#